data_57f01b08b109bd507e1abb6d8e0d5ae8
#
_entry.id   57f01b08b109bd507e1abb6d8e0d5ae8
#
_cell.length_a   1.000
_cell.length_b   1.000
_cell.length_c   1.000
_cell.angle_alpha   90.00
_cell.angle_beta   90.00
_cell.angle_gamma   90.00
#
_symmetry.space_group_name_H-M   'P 1'
#
loop_
_entity.id
_entity.type
_entity.pdbx_description
1 polymer ?
#
loop_
_entity_poly.entity_id
_entity_poly.type
_entity_poly.pdbx_seq_one_letter_code
_entity_poly.pdbx_strand_id
1 'polypeptide(L)'
;MSAQASAENWALNFNCNMTPTSQNKTWGTLAVKQYTFGSCLDNQKVRYSIVEGAGHTADYGENIDLYSLIWSFFIATDGDRAARNYKILALGDSYTIGESVCDTCRFPEQLKERLISEYADRDEFSLQIIAQTGWNTTDLKNAMTTAEPANNFDLVTLLIGVNNQFQGKPFDVYETEFGELVDSAISLVGDDASKLIVVSIPDYAFTPFGQNFNPTATSAELVLYNDFAREYCEAVGLSYVYITDITQQGLETPSLVASDGLHPSEFAYTKFVERILPLALAKVD
;
A
#
# COMPACT_ATOMS: atom_id res chain seq x y z
N MET A 1 -8.61 -36.23 -12.50
CA MET A 1 -9.13 -35.36 -13.58
C MET A 1 -7.91 -34.80 -14.29
N SER A 2 -7.86 -34.77 -15.61
CA SER A 2 -6.73 -34.18 -16.34
C SER A 2 -6.78 -32.65 -16.25
N ALA A 3 -5.64 -31.98 -16.45
CA ALA A 3 -5.59 -30.53 -16.49
C ALA A 3 -6.52 -29.94 -17.55
N GLN A 4 -6.65 -30.63 -18.71
CA GLN A 4 -7.58 -30.25 -19.75
C GLN A 4 -9.04 -30.35 -19.28
N ALA A 5 -9.44 -31.45 -18.66
CA ALA A 5 -10.82 -31.63 -18.18
C ALA A 5 -11.17 -30.63 -17.08
N SER A 6 -10.20 -30.27 -16.22
CA SER A 6 -10.37 -29.20 -15.23
C SER A 6 -10.57 -27.84 -15.89
N ALA A 7 -9.75 -27.51 -16.90
CA ALA A 7 -9.85 -26.23 -17.61
C ALA A 7 -11.16 -26.11 -18.40
N GLU A 8 -11.60 -27.21 -19.06
CA GLU A 8 -12.90 -27.27 -19.76
C GLU A 8 -14.07 -27.04 -18.79
N ASN A 9 -14.00 -27.60 -17.59
CA ASN A 9 -15.05 -27.42 -16.57
C ASN A 9 -15.10 -25.96 -16.07
N TRP A 10 -13.94 -25.31 -15.86
CA TRP A 10 -13.86 -23.89 -15.53
C TRP A 10 -14.37 -23.02 -16.69
N ALA A 11 -14.00 -23.35 -17.95
CA ALA A 11 -14.45 -22.62 -19.12
C ALA A 11 -15.97 -22.67 -19.27
N LEU A 12 -16.59 -23.84 -18.99
CA LEU A 12 -18.04 -23.97 -18.96
C LEU A 12 -18.68 -23.10 -17.89
N ASN A 13 -18.13 -23.09 -16.66
CA ASN A 13 -18.67 -22.30 -15.56
C ASN A 13 -18.58 -20.78 -15.83
N PHE A 14 -17.57 -20.33 -16.55
CA PHE A 14 -17.41 -18.92 -16.94
C PHE A 14 -18.04 -18.60 -18.30
N ASN A 15 -18.83 -19.55 -18.88
CA ASN A 15 -19.48 -19.38 -20.17
C ASN A 15 -18.53 -18.93 -21.29
N CYS A 16 -17.34 -19.52 -21.33
CA CYS A 16 -16.34 -19.25 -22.36
C CYS A 16 -16.69 -19.88 -23.71
N ASN A 17 -16.06 -19.39 -24.78
CA ASN A 17 -16.03 -20.11 -26.04
C ASN A 17 -15.27 -21.43 -25.82
N MET A 18 -15.93 -22.58 -26.03
CA MET A 18 -15.38 -23.91 -25.79
C MET A 18 -14.35 -24.35 -26.84
N THR A 19 -14.04 -23.52 -27.83
CA THR A 19 -12.95 -23.77 -28.78
C THR A 19 -11.73 -22.92 -28.37
N PRO A 20 -10.74 -23.50 -27.63
CA PRO A 20 -9.60 -22.76 -27.19
C PRO A 20 -8.65 -22.42 -28.33
N THR A 21 -8.02 -21.27 -28.27
CA THR A 21 -6.83 -20.96 -29.08
C THR A 21 -5.61 -21.69 -28.50
N SER A 22 -4.66 -22.06 -29.35
CA SER A 22 -3.41 -22.69 -28.88
C SER A 22 -2.16 -21.96 -29.37
N GLN A 23 -1.13 -21.96 -28.55
CA GLN A 23 0.21 -21.40 -28.84
C GLN A 23 1.29 -22.40 -28.43
N ASN A 24 2.30 -22.57 -29.26
CA ASN A 24 3.52 -23.28 -28.86
C ASN A 24 4.48 -22.33 -28.20
N LYS A 25 5.01 -22.73 -27.05
CA LYS A 25 5.99 -22.00 -26.25
C LYS A 25 7.13 -22.94 -25.84
N THR A 26 8.17 -22.37 -25.28
CA THR A 26 9.27 -23.12 -24.68
C THR A 26 9.48 -22.64 -23.27
N TRP A 27 9.52 -23.56 -22.31
CA TRP A 27 9.87 -23.29 -20.91
C TRP A 27 11.22 -23.98 -20.62
N GLY A 28 12.29 -23.18 -20.53
CA GLY A 28 13.66 -23.71 -20.52
C GLY A 28 13.91 -24.51 -21.80
N THR A 29 14.19 -25.81 -21.68
CA THR A 29 14.38 -26.75 -22.81
C THR A 29 13.12 -27.52 -23.18
N LEU A 30 12.04 -27.34 -22.45
CA LEU A 30 10.79 -28.12 -22.60
C LEU A 30 9.85 -27.47 -23.60
N ALA A 31 9.28 -28.26 -24.51
CA ALA A 31 8.22 -27.82 -25.40
C ALA A 31 6.90 -27.73 -24.62
N VAL A 32 6.20 -26.61 -24.78
CA VAL A 32 4.94 -26.33 -24.09
C VAL A 32 3.88 -25.98 -25.11
N LYS A 33 2.73 -26.65 -25.03
CA LYS A 33 1.54 -26.24 -25.75
C LYS A 33 0.54 -25.63 -24.80
N GLN A 34 0.28 -24.34 -24.98
CA GLN A 34 -0.62 -23.55 -24.15
C GLN A 34 -1.96 -23.36 -24.85
N TYR A 35 -3.05 -23.61 -24.15
CA TYR A 35 -4.42 -23.45 -24.62
C TYR A 35 -5.13 -22.39 -23.81
N THR A 36 -5.89 -21.53 -24.48
CA THR A 36 -6.65 -20.46 -23.83
C THR A 36 -8.09 -20.47 -24.33
N PHE A 37 -9.05 -20.64 -23.42
CA PHE A 37 -10.45 -20.35 -23.62
C PHE A 37 -10.68 -18.86 -23.39
N GLY A 38 -11.30 -18.19 -24.34
CA GLY A 38 -11.60 -16.75 -24.28
C GLY A 38 -13.10 -16.49 -24.51
N SER A 39 -13.45 -15.21 -24.64
CA SER A 39 -14.84 -14.76 -24.77
C SER A 39 -15.75 -15.31 -23.65
N CYS A 40 -15.20 -15.32 -22.42
CA CYS A 40 -15.94 -15.72 -21.23
C CYS A 40 -16.77 -14.55 -20.69
N LEU A 41 -17.68 -14.82 -19.75
CA LEU A 41 -18.36 -13.77 -18.98
C LEU A 41 -17.31 -12.89 -18.27
N ASP A 42 -17.59 -11.60 -18.19
CA ASP A 42 -16.77 -10.59 -17.51
C ASP A 42 -15.30 -10.57 -17.99
N ASN A 43 -15.06 -10.81 -19.28
CA ASN A 43 -13.74 -10.90 -19.91
C ASN A 43 -12.78 -11.92 -19.27
N GLN A 44 -13.30 -12.88 -18.53
CA GLN A 44 -12.51 -13.96 -17.93
C GLN A 44 -11.79 -14.77 -19.01
N LYS A 45 -10.72 -15.43 -18.63
CA LYS A 45 -9.97 -16.36 -19.49
C LYS A 45 -9.62 -17.61 -18.69
N VAL A 46 -9.70 -18.76 -19.32
CA VAL A 46 -9.22 -20.01 -18.72
C VAL A 46 -8.06 -20.53 -19.55
N ARG A 47 -6.95 -20.82 -18.90
CA ARG A 47 -5.74 -21.31 -19.59
C ARG A 47 -5.22 -22.58 -18.95
N TYR A 48 -4.74 -23.49 -19.78
CA TYR A 48 -3.93 -24.63 -19.34
C TYR A 48 -2.75 -24.84 -20.27
N SER A 49 -1.70 -25.48 -19.75
CA SER A 49 -0.49 -25.76 -20.50
C SER A 49 -0.14 -27.23 -20.38
N ILE A 50 0.24 -27.82 -21.51
CA ILE A 50 0.79 -29.20 -21.58
C ILE A 50 2.29 -29.05 -21.81
N VAL A 51 3.08 -29.56 -20.87
CA VAL A 51 4.55 -29.57 -20.97
C VAL A 51 4.95 -30.98 -21.40
N GLU A 52 5.51 -31.09 -22.60
CA GLU A 52 5.91 -32.40 -23.17
C GLU A 52 7.16 -32.90 -22.47
N GLY A 53 7.12 -34.18 -22.05
CA GLY A 53 8.25 -34.84 -21.39
C GLY A 53 8.46 -34.48 -19.93
N ALA A 54 7.62 -33.63 -19.34
CA ALA A 54 7.70 -33.31 -17.91
C ALA A 54 7.02 -34.38 -17.05
N GLY A 55 7.72 -34.81 -15.98
CA GLY A 55 7.14 -35.68 -14.94
C GLY A 55 6.40 -34.86 -13.86
N HIS A 56 5.95 -35.52 -12.79
CA HIS A 56 5.28 -34.86 -11.66
C HIS A 56 6.18 -33.88 -10.87
N THR A 57 7.48 -34.01 -11.03
CA THR A 57 8.51 -33.11 -10.46
C THR A 57 9.33 -32.52 -11.59
N ALA A 58 8.68 -31.78 -12.50
CA ALA A 58 9.39 -31.17 -13.60
C ALA A 58 10.35 -30.09 -13.07
N ASP A 59 11.63 -30.32 -13.29
CA ASP A 59 12.62 -29.26 -13.23
C ASP A 59 12.48 -28.43 -14.51
N TYR A 60 11.84 -27.26 -14.38
CA TYR A 60 11.63 -26.34 -15.49
C TYR A 60 12.91 -25.58 -15.86
N GLY A 61 14.07 -25.89 -15.20
CA GLY A 61 15.35 -25.18 -15.33
C GLY A 61 15.41 -23.91 -14.50
N GLU A 62 16.64 -23.46 -14.20
CA GLU A 62 16.93 -22.32 -13.31
C GLU A 62 16.35 -20.97 -13.80
N ASN A 63 15.81 -20.91 -15.01
CA ASN A 63 15.34 -19.67 -15.66
C ASN A 63 13.81 -19.56 -15.80
N ILE A 64 13.04 -20.42 -15.14
CA ILE A 64 11.58 -20.32 -15.18
C ILE A 64 11.05 -20.18 -13.77
N ASP A 65 10.64 -18.96 -13.46
CA ASP A 65 9.81 -18.69 -12.30
C ASP A 65 8.34 -19.01 -12.64
N LEU A 66 7.91 -20.21 -12.23
CA LEU A 66 6.53 -20.69 -12.44
C LEU A 66 5.52 -19.77 -11.72
N TYR A 67 5.88 -19.20 -10.60
CA TYR A 67 5.01 -18.29 -9.83
C TYR A 67 4.81 -16.98 -10.59
N SER A 68 5.86 -16.38 -11.12
CA SER A 68 5.75 -15.20 -11.97
C SER A 68 4.97 -15.47 -13.25
N LEU A 69 5.06 -16.69 -13.80
CA LEU A 69 4.32 -17.10 -15.01
C LEU A 69 2.82 -17.28 -14.72
N ILE A 70 2.46 -17.84 -13.57
CA ILE A 70 1.08 -17.96 -13.09
C ILE A 70 0.55 -16.57 -12.76
N TRP A 71 1.32 -15.77 -12.03
CA TRP A 71 0.96 -14.40 -11.66
C TRP A 71 0.74 -13.52 -12.89
N SER A 72 1.66 -13.56 -13.86
CA SER A 72 1.52 -12.86 -15.14
C SER A 72 0.27 -13.27 -15.92
N PHE A 73 -0.21 -14.51 -15.76
CA PHE A 73 -1.49 -14.91 -16.34
C PHE A 73 -2.68 -14.25 -15.65
N PHE A 74 -2.69 -14.21 -14.33
CA PHE A 74 -3.78 -13.54 -13.59
C PHE A 74 -3.82 -12.04 -13.88
N ILE A 75 -2.67 -11.39 -13.97
CA ILE A 75 -2.57 -9.98 -14.39
C ILE A 75 -2.98 -9.81 -15.86
N ALA A 76 -2.55 -10.71 -16.77
CA ALA A 76 -2.85 -10.62 -18.19
C ALA A 76 -4.30 -10.97 -18.56
N THR A 77 -5.07 -11.61 -17.67
CA THR A 77 -6.52 -11.81 -17.87
C THR A 77 -7.29 -10.49 -17.70
N ASP A 78 -6.70 -9.53 -17.02
CA ASP A 78 -7.11 -8.13 -16.99
C ASP A 78 -6.69 -7.35 -18.26
N GLY A 79 -6.04 -8.00 -19.22
CA GLY A 79 -5.32 -7.39 -20.34
C GLY A 79 -6.16 -6.70 -21.42
N ASP A 80 -7.49 -6.78 -21.36
CA ASP A 80 -8.38 -6.00 -22.23
C ASP A 80 -8.96 -4.74 -21.51
N ARG A 81 -8.62 -4.57 -20.22
CA ARG A 81 -8.96 -3.37 -19.49
C ARG A 81 -8.04 -2.22 -19.94
N ALA A 82 -8.61 -1.08 -20.27
CA ALA A 82 -7.83 0.15 -20.49
C ALA A 82 -6.95 0.44 -19.28
N ALA A 83 -5.75 0.96 -19.52
CA ALA A 83 -4.87 1.45 -18.46
C ALA A 83 -5.65 2.43 -17.56
N ARG A 84 -5.54 2.27 -16.25
CA ARG A 84 -6.15 3.18 -15.27
C ARG A 84 -5.10 4.15 -14.77
N ASN A 85 -5.56 5.35 -14.42
CA ASN A 85 -4.79 6.36 -13.73
C ASN A 85 -5.27 6.42 -12.29
N TYR A 86 -4.48 5.86 -11.38
CA TYR A 86 -4.75 5.92 -9.95
C TYR A 86 -4.14 7.18 -9.34
N LYS A 87 -4.88 7.81 -8.47
CA LYS A 87 -4.48 9.02 -7.75
C LYS A 87 -4.34 8.72 -6.28
N ILE A 88 -3.14 8.90 -5.76
CA ILE A 88 -2.82 8.71 -4.35
C ILE A 88 -2.65 10.08 -3.71
N LEU A 89 -3.21 10.27 -2.52
CA LEU A 89 -2.98 11.44 -1.68
C LEU A 89 -2.37 11.00 -0.34
N ALA A 90 -1.26 11.63 0.04
CA ALA A 90 -0.66 11.43 1.35
C ALA A 90 -0.80 12.72 2.19
N LEU A 91 -1.46 12.60 3.33
CA LEU A 91 -1.75 13.68 4.27
C LEU A 91 -0.91 13.49 5.53
N GLY A 92 -0.26 14.56 6.03
CA GLY A 92 0.48 14.44 7.27
C GLY A 92 1.43 15.57 7.61
N ASP A 93 2.53 15.18 8.23
CA ASP A 93 3.58 16.07 8.75
C ASP A 93 4.97 15.70 8.20
N SER A 94 6.03 15.90 9.00
CA SER A 94 7.41 15.56 8.64
C SER A 94 7.60 14.07 8.30
N TYR A 95 6.85 13.18 8.90
CA TYR A 95 6.90 11.74 8.62
C TYR A 95 6.31 11.39 7.25
N THR A 96 5.38 12.19 6.76
CA THR A 96 4.79 12.02 5.44
C THR A 96 5.60 12.72 4.35
N ILE A 97 6.09 13.95 4.60
CA ILE A 97 6.94 14.66 3.63
C ILE A 97 8.32 14.02 3.50
N GLY A 98 8.75 13.19 4.48
CA GLY A 98 10.01 12.49 4.46
C GLY A 98 11.18 13.40 4.84
N GLU A 99 11.06 14.09 5.99
CA GLU A 99 12.14 14.93 6.51
C GLU A 99 13.42 14.11 6.66
N SER A 100 14.54 14.69 6.22
CA SER A 100 15.90 14.11 6.30
C SER A 100 16.16 12.87 5.44
N VAL A 101 15.25 12.52 4.49
CA VAL A 101 15.47 11.51 3.46
C VAL A 101 15.24 12.09 2.06
N CYS A 102 15.66 11.36 1.03
CA CYS A 102 15.41 11.80 -0.35
C CYS A 102 13.92 11.69 -0.74
N ASP A 103 13.49 12.45 -1.76
CA ASP A 103 12.10 12.44 -2.21
C ASP A 103 11.57 11.04 -2.54
N THR A 104 12.37 10.22 -3.20
CA THR A 104 12.00 8.84 -3.53
C THR A 104 12.13 7.87 -2.36
N CYS A 105 12.77 8.30 -1.26
CA CYS A 105 13.02 7.49 -0.07
C CYS A 105 11.86 7.50 0.94
N ARG A 106 10.95 8.49 0.86
CA ARG A 106 9.82 8.64 1.77
C ARG A 106 8.73 7.61 1.50
N PHE A 107 7.95 7.23 2.53
CA PHE A 107 6.98 6.13 2.40
C PHE A 107 5.93 6.34 1.30
N PRO A 108 5.38 7.55 1.02
CA PRO A 108 4.38 7.70 -0.02
C PRO A 108 4.91 7.41 -1.43
N GLU A 109 6.15 7.82 -1.71
CA GLU A 109 6.81 7.51 -2.99
C GLU A 109 7.16 6.02 -3.11
N GLN A 110 7.71 5.43 -2.05
CA GLN A 110 7.99 3.99 -2.03
C GLN A 110 6.70 3.17 -2.21
N LEU A 111 5.58 3.59 -1.58
CA LEU A 111 4.28 2.93 -1.75
C LEU A 111 3.81 3.02 -3.20
N LYS A 112 3.90 4.19 -3.82
CA LYS A 112 3.55 4.39 -5.23
C LYS A 112 4.39 3.48 -6.14
N GLU A 113 5.71 3.44 -5.96
CA GLU A 113 6.60 2.58 -6.76
C GLU A 113 6.29 1.08 -6.58
N ARG A 114 5.95 0.66 -5.37
CA ARG A 114 5.52 -0.71 -5.11
C ARG A 114 4.20 -1.04 -5.80
N LEU A 115 3.22 -0.13 -5.77
CA LEU A 115 1.96 -0.30 -6.50
C LEU A 115 2.19 -0.38 -8.02
N ILE A 116 3.02 0.48 -8.61
CA ILE A 116 3.41 0.39 -10.03
C ILE A 116 3.97 -1.00 -10.35
N SER A 117 4.90 -1.50 -9.52
CA SER A 117 5.52 -2.81 -9.70
C SER A 117 4.50 -3.96 -9.64
N GLU A 118 3.55 -3.90 -8.69
CA GLU A 118 2.51 -4.95 -8.53
C GLU A 118 1.54 -4.97 -9.72
N TYR A 119 1.27 -3.82 -10.33
CA TYR A 119 0.44 -3.72 -11.54
C TYR A 119 1.22 -3.91 -12.85
N ALA A 120 2.50 -4.34 -12.77
CA ALA A 120 3.37 -4.67 -13.91
C ALA A 120 3.46 -3.53 -14.94
N ASP A 121 3.61 -2.30 -14.48
CA ASP A 121 3.73 -1.06 -15.28
C ASP A 121 2.56 -0.81 -16.25
N ARG A 122 1.43 -1.50 -16.05
CA ARG A 122 0.25 -1.35 -16.92
C ARG A 122 -0.54 -0.09 -16.61
N ASP A 123 -0.66 0.22 -15.33
CA ASP A 123 -1.45 1.33 -14.82
C ASP A 123 -0.55 2.49 -14.39
N GLU A 124 -1.06 3.70 -14.49
CA GLU A 124 -0.35 4.89 -14.05
C GLU A 124 -0.76 5.25 -12.62
N PHE A 125 0.20 5.66 -11.81
CA PHE A 125 -0.02 6.11 -10.44
C PHE A 125 0.53 7.52 -10.27
N SER A 126 -0.32 8.46 -9.90
CA SER A 126 0.06 9.81 -9.50
C SER A 126 0.00 9.94 -7.98
N LEU A 127 0.91 10.71 -7.41
CA LEU A 127 0.97 10.99 -5.99
C LEU A 127 0.93 12.50 -5.75
N GLN A 128 0.01 12.93 -4.89
CA GLN A 128 0.00 14.25 -4.29
C GLN A 128 0.33 14.11 -2.80
N ILE A 129 1.11 15.04 -2.27
CA ILE A 129 1.44 15.09 -0.85
C ILE A 129 0.99 16.44 -0.31
N ILE A 130 0.21 16.44 0.76
CA ILE A 130 -0.13 17.63 1.56
C ILE A 130 0.42 17.36 2.96
N ALA A 131 1.66 17.74 3.17
CA ALA A 131 2.39 17.52 4.40
C ALA A 131 3.55 18.50 4.52
N GLN A 132 3.89 18.88 5.74
CA GLN A 132 5.04 19.73 6.03
C GLN A 132 5.58 19.45 7.43
N THR A 133 6.88 19.60 7.59
CA THR A 133 7.58 19.49 8.87
C THR A 133 6.98 20.43 9.91
N GLY A 134 6.69 19.90 11.08
CA GLY A 134 6.16 20.63 12.22
C GLY A 134 4.63 20.81 12.24
N TRP A 135 3.92 20.36 11.20
CA TRP A 135 2.46 20.47 11.19
C TRP A 135 1.79 19.58 12.23
N ASN A 136 0.89 20.20 12.98
CA ASN A 136 -0.08 19.53 13.82
C ASN A 136 -1.42 19.39 13.09
N THR A 137 -2.45 18.86 13.73
CA THR A 137 -3.78 18.65 13.12
C THR A 137 -4.41 19.94 12.59
N THR A 138 -4.29 21.05 13.32
CA THR A 138 -4.81 22.37 12.89
C THR A 138 -4.12 22.86 11.61
N ASP A 139 -2.79 22.70 11.53
CA ASP A 139 -2.00 23.13 10.37
C ASP A 139 -2.39 22.31 9.12
N LEU A 140 -2.53 21.00 9.25
CA LEU A 140 -2.94 20.12 8.16
C LEU A 140 -4.36 20.46 7.66
N LYS A 141 -5.33 20.70 8.55
CA LYS A 141 -6.68 21.16 8.19
C LYS A 141 -6.67 22.45 7.37
N ASN A 142 -5.88 23.43 7.83
CA ASN A 142 -5.72 24.70 7.13
C ASN A 142 -5.08 24.52 5.75
N ALA A 143 -4.07 23.65 5.66
CA ALA A 143 -3.39 23.34 4.42
C ALA A 143 -4.32 22.63 3.42
N MET A 144 -5.13 21.68 3.86
CA MET A 144 -6.12 21.01 3.01
C MET A 144 -7.18 22.01 2.51
N THR A 145 -7.66 22.91 3.38
CA THR A 145 -8.59 23.96 2.99
C THR A 145 -7.98 24.90 1.95
N THR A 146 -6.69 25.22 2.07
CA THR A 146 -6.00 26.13 1.13
C THR A 146 -5.67 25.44 -0.20
N ALA A 147 -5.29 24.18 -0.15
CA ALA A 147 -4.91 23.41 -1.34
C ALA A 147 -6.11 22.98 -2.20
N GLU A 148 -7.31 22.94 -1.61
CA GLU A 148 -8.56 22.53 -2.27
C GLU A 148 -8.37 21.27 -3.16
N PRO A 149 -7.84 20.15 -2.61
CA PRO A 149 -7.57 18.98 -3.41
C PRO A 149 -8.87 18.42 -4.02
N ALA A 150 -8.77 17.84 -5.21
CA ALA A 150 -9.91 17.23 -5.88
C ALA A 150 -10.45 16.03 -5.06
N ASN A 151 -11.74 15.73 -5.19
CA ASN A 151 -12.42 14.63 -4.48
C ASN A 151 -12.47 13.31 -5.27
N ASN A 152 -11.40 12.99 -5.98
CA ASN A 152 -11.34 11.83 -6.87
C ASN A 152 -10.03 11.04 -6.73
N PHE A 153 -9.55 10.94 -5.50
CA PHE A 153 -8.43 10.04 -5.20
C PHE A 153 -8.90 8.60 -5.06
N ASP A 154 -8.04 7.68 -5.46
CA ASP A 154 -8.28 6.23 -5.35
C ASP A 154 -7.75 5.66 -4.04
N LEU A 155 -6.81 6.37 -3.42
CA LEU A 155 -6.23 6.01 -2.12
C LEU A 155 -5.80 7.27 -1.38
N VAL A 156 -6.15 7.36 -0.10
CA VAL A 156 -5.63 8.40 0.82
C VAL A 156 -4.93 7.73 2.00
N THR A 157 -3.75 8.25 2.38
CA THR A 157 -3.08 7.89 3.63
C THR A 157 -3.07 9.11 4.57
N LEU A 158 -3.31 8.90 5.85
CA LEU A 158 -3.28 9.94 6.89
C LEU A 158 -2.34 9.52 8.03
N LEU A 159 -1.28 10.29 8.25
CA LEU A 159 -0.35 10.17 9.36
C LEU A 159 -0.10 11.54 9.97
N ILE A 160 -0.70 11.83 11.12
CA ILE A 160 -0.65 13.14 11.78
C ILE A 160 -0.84 13.01 13.29
N GLY A 161 -0.30 13.93 14.06
CA GLY A 161 -0.56 14.06 15.49
C GLY A 161 0.68 14.13 16.37
N VAL A 162 1.85 13.73 15.88
CA VAL A 162 3.09 13.82 16.68
C VAL A 162 3.35 15.24 17.14
N ASN A 163 3.09 16.23 16.28
CA ASN A 163 3.32 17.63 16.62
C ASN A 163 2.26 18.23 17.57
N ASN A 164 1.08 17.63 17.68
CA ASN A 164 0.14 17.99 18.74
C ASN A 164 0.77 17.66 20.11
N GLN A 165 1.34 16.47 20.24
CA GLN A 165 2.03 16.03 21.44
C GLN A 165 3.31 16.85 21.68
N PHE A 166 4.20 16.96 20.68
CA PHE A 166 5.50 17.64 20.81
C PHE A 166 5.36 19.13 21.15
N GLN A 167 4.34 19.80 20.62
CA GLN A 167 4.05 21.21 20.88
C GLN A 167 3.23 21.43 22.16
N GLY A 168 2.88 20.37 22.88
CA GLY A 168 2.10 20.42 24.12
C GLY A 168 0.68 20.96 23.91
N LYS A 169 0.06 20.67 22.77
CA LYS A 169 -1.35 21.03 22.55
C LYS A 169 -2.27 20.19 23.43
N PRO A 170 -3.40 20.74 23.89
CA PRO A 170 -4.40 19.96 24.61
C PRO A 170 -4.84 18.73 23.78
N PHE A 171 -4.99 17.59 24.44
CA PHE A 171 -5.33 16.34 23.76
C PHE A 171 -6.71 16.38 23.09
N ASP A 172 -7.66 17.09 23.69
CA ASP A 172 -9.02 17.30 23.15
C ASP A 172 -9.03 18.03 21.79
N VAL A 173 -8.00 18.84 21.52
CA VAL A 173 -7.80 19.42 20.17
C VAL A 173 -7.51 18.31 19.17
N TYR A 174 -6.61 17.37 19.52
CA TYR A 174 -6.34 16.23 18.64
C TYR A 174 -7.58 15.35 18.43
N GLU A 175 -8.29 15.02 19.52
CA GLU A 175 -9.51 14.19 19.45
C GLU A 175 -10.53 14.79 18.48
N THR A 176 -10.77 16.09 18.58
CA THR A 176 -11.73 16.80 17.71
C THR A 176 -11.23 16.87 16.26
N GLU A 177 -10.00 17.36 16.07
CA GLU A 177 -9.47 17.65 14.74
C GLU A 177 -9.10 16.40 13.96
N PHE A 178 -8.75 15.30 14.64
CA PHE A 178 -8.50 14.00 13.99
C PHE A 178 -9.78 13.49 13.31
N GLY A 179 -10.93 13.55 13.97
CA GLY A 179 -12.22 13.19 13.39
C GLY A 179 -12.55 14.04 12.17
N GLU A 180 -12.38 15.37 12.25
CA GLU A 180 -12.61 16.29 11.15
C GLU A 180 -11.66 16.05 9.96
N LEU A 181 -10.39 15.67 10.23
CA LEU A 181 -9.43 15.28 9.19
C LEU A 181 -9.81 13.97 8.51
N VAL A 182 -10.29 12.99 9.28
CA VAL A 182 -10.81 11.72 8.75
C VAL A 182 -12.01 11.99 7.82
N ASP A 183 -13.00 12.77 8.26
CA ASP A 183 -14.17 13.11 7.46
C ASP A 183 -13.76 13.84 6.16
N SER A 184 -12.83 14.79 6.26
CA SER A 184 -12.27 15.49 5.11
C SER A 184 -11.56 14.54 4.15
N ALA A 185 -10.74 13.61 4.67
CA ALA A 185 -10.02 12.62 3.87
C ALA A 185 -10.98 11.65 3.14
N ILE A 186 -12.08 11.24 3.80
CA ILE A 186 -13.12 10.41 3.19
C ILE A 186 -13.81 11.16 2.04
N SER A 187 -14.07 12.44 2.20
CA SER A 187 -14.68 13.23 1.12
C SER A 187 -13.80 13.30 -0.14
N LEU A 188 -12.47 13.25 0.02
CA LEU A 188 -11.50 13.28 -1.08
C LEU A 188 -11.43 11.98 -1.90
N VAL A 189 -11.95 10.87 -1.35
CA VAL A 189 -12.09 9.57 -2.03
C VAL A 189 -13.53 9.30 -2.50
N GLY A 190 -14.33 10.36 -2.68
CA GLY A 190 -15.70 10.24 -3.14
C GLY A 190 -16.63 9.59 -2.12
N ASP A 191 -16.43 9.86 -0.85
CA ASP A 191 -17.17 9.32 0.29
C ASP A 191 -17.05 7.80 0.48
N ASP A 192 -16.04 7.18 -0.15
CA ASP A 192 -15.71 5.77 0.03
C ASP A 192 -14.64 5.58 1.11
N ALA A 193 -15.07 5.48 2.36
CA ALA A 193 -14.19 5.31 3.52
C ALA A 193 -13.23 4.10 3.39
N SER A 194 -13.56 3.11 2.57
CA SER A 194 -12.69 1.96 2.34
C SER A 194 -11.35 2.33 1.71
N LYS A 195 -11.25 3.48 1.03
CA LYS A 195 -10.05 3.98 0.36
C LYS A 195 -9.13 4.83 1.24
N LEU A 196 -9.46 5.01 2.51
CA LEU A 196 -8.61 5.68 3.49
C LEU A 196 -7.81 4.66 4.32
N ILE A 197 -6.52 4.94 4.51
CA ILE A 197 -5.63 4.23 5.41
C ILE A 197 -5.08 5.23 6.43
N VAL A 198 -5.38 5.03 7.69
CA VAL A 198 -4.74 5.76 8.80
C VAL A 198 -3.50 5.00 9.24
N VAL A 199 -2.39 5.73 9.41
CA VAL A 199 -1.11 5.17 9.84
C VAL A 199 -0.80 5.69 11.23
N SER A 200 -0.35 4.81 12.13
CA SER A 200 0.00 5.21 13.49
C SER A 200 1.19 6.19 13.52
N ILE A 201 1.21 7.02 14.53
CA ILE A 201 2.29 7.99 14.78
C ILE A 201 3.56 7.22 15.18
N PRO A 202 4.73 7.49 14.55
CA PRO A 202 6.03 7.02 15.01
C PRO A 202 6.33 7.46 16.45
N ASP A 203 7.01 6.62 17.22
CA ASP A 203 7.42 6.94 18.58
C ASP A 203 8.86 7.47 18.59
N TYR A 204 9.00 8.80 18.58
CA TYR A 204 10.30 9.43 18.56
C TYR A 204 11.07 9.32 19.89
N ALA A 205 10.44 8.90 20.98
CA ALA A 205 11.11 8.66 22.24
C ALA A 205 12.29 7.66 22.11
N PHE A 206 12.20 6.75 21.13
CA PHE A 206 13.24 5.75 20.84
C PHE A 206 14.26 6.21 19.78
N THR A 207 14.51 7.50 19.71
CA THR A 207 15.52 8.09 18.82
C THR A 207 16.56 8.87 19.62
N PRO A 208 17.78 9.12 19.09
CA PRO A 208 18.79 9.96 19.75
C PRO A 208 18.26 11.35 20.15
N PHE A 209 17.42 11.95 19.30
CA PHE A 209 16.76 13.23 19.59
C PHE A 209 15.78 13.10 20.77
N GLY A 210 14.91 12.08 20.73
CA GLY A 210 13.87 11.87 21.73
C GLY A 210 14.41 11.58 23.13
N GLN A 211 15.62 11.03 23.23
CA GLN A 211 16.31 10.81 24.51
C GLN A 211 16.65 12.11 25.26
N ASN A 212 16.64 13.25 24.60
CA ASN A 212 16.85 14.56 25.26
C ASN A 212 15.60 15.10 25.97
N PHE A 213 14.46 14.48 25.77
CA PHE A 213 13.21 14.79 26.45
C PHE A 213 12.90 13.66 27.45
N ASN A 214 11.80 13.73 28.18
CA ASN A 214 11.41 12.61 29.03
C ASN A 214 10.87 11.43 28.18
N PRO A 215 11.70 10.48 27.72
CA PRO A 215 11.28 9.47 26.75
C PRO A 215 10.15 8.59 27.27
N THR A 216 10.13 8.28 28.57
CA THR A 216 9.06 7.47 29.16
C THR A 216 7.72 8.19 29.11
N ALA A 217 7.67 9.47 29.46
CA ALA A 217 6.44 10.25 29.39
C ALA A 217 6.02 10.50 27.95
N THR A 218 6.96 10.85 27.07
CA THR A 218 6.72 11.06 25.64
C THR A 218 6.08 9.80 24.99
N SER A 219 6.68 8.64 25.21
CA SER A 219 6.14 7.38 24.67
C SER A 219 4.74 7.07 25.22
N ALA A 220 4.54 7.30 26.52
CA ALA A 220 3.21 7.07 27.13
C ALA A 220 2.14 8.02 26.55
N GLU A 221 2.49 9.28 26.28
CA GLU A 221 1.58 10.21 25.60
C GLU A 221 1.28 9.79 24.17
N LEU A 222 2.30 9.39 23.38
CA LEU A 222 2.09 8.91 22.01
C LEU A 222 1.23 7.65 21.94
N VAL A 223 1.28 6.80 22.96
CA VAL A 223 0.36 5.66 23.10
C VAL A 223 -1.09 6.15 23.17
N LEU A 224 -1.38 7.21 23.96
CA LEU A 224 -2.75 7.76 24.04
C LEU A 224 -3.24 8.26 22.67
N TYR A 225 -2.40 8.96 21.92
CA TYR A 225 -2.73 9.44 20.57
C TYR A 225 -3.00 8.28 19.60
N ASN A 226 -2.15 7.27 19.62
CA ASN A 226 -2.28 6.09 18.77
C ASN A 226 -3.46 5.21 19.14
N ASP A 227 -3.73 5.03 20.43
CA ASP A 227 -4.90 4.27 20.91
C ASP A 227 -6.20 4.96 20.51
N PHE A 228 -6.28 6.28 20.70
CA PHE A 228 -7.44 7.07 20.26
C PHE A 228 -7.68 6.91 18.75
N ALA A 229 -6.64 7.10 17.92
CA ALA A 229 -6.76 6.97 16.48
C ALA A 229 -7.18 5.56 16.05
N ARG A 230 -6.62 4.52 16.69
CA ARG A 230 -6.99 3.13 16.44
C ARG A 230 -8.45 2.85 16.81
N GLU A 231 -8.88 3.24 18.01
CA GLU A 231 -10.25 3.03 18.49
C GLU A 231 -11.27 3.80 17.64
N TYR A 232 -10.94 5.02 17.23
CA TYR A 232 -11.75 5.79 16.30
C TYR A 232 -11.90 5.04 14.96
N CYS A 233 -10.80 4.59 14.37
CA CYS A 233 -10.82 3.85 13.10
C CYS A 233 -11.63 2.54 13.21
N GLU A 234 -11.46 1.78 14.29
CA GLU A 234 -12.22 0.57 14.56
C GLU A 234 -13.73 0.84 14.67
N ALA A 235 -14.11 1.93 15.36
CA ALA A 235 -15.49 2.31 15.55
C ALA A 235 -16.21 2.68 14.26
N VAL A 236 -15.50 3.28 13.30
CA VAL A 236 -16.06 3.71 12.00
C VAL A 236 -15.67 2.79 10.83
N GLY A 237 -14.98 1.67 11.09
CA GLY A 237 -14.66 0.65 10.09
C GLY A 237 -13.53 1.04 9.12
N LEU A 238 -12.60 1.91 9.54
CA LEU A 238 -11.45 2.33 8.75
C LEU A 238 -10.25 1.39 8.90
N SER A 239 -9.41 1.36 7.89
CA SER A 239 -8.12 0.67 7.97
C SER A 239 -7.12 1.47 8.79
N TYR A 240 -6.58 0.85 9.83
CA TYR A 240 -5.50 1.39 10.65
C TYR A 240 -4.26 0.52 10.55
N VAL A 241 -3.11 1.14 10.24
CA VAL A 241 -1.82 0.45 10.13
C VAL A 241 -0.92 0.86 11.26
N TYR A 242 -0.56 -0.09 12.11
CA TYR A 242 0.36 0.14 13.22
C TYR A 242 1.81 -0.01 12.78
N ILE A 243 2.58 1.08 12.87
CA ILE A 243 4.01 1.13 12.52
C ILE A 243 4.90 1.62 13.67
N THR A 244 4.29 2.03 14.77
CA THR A 244 4.97 2.61 15.93
C THR A 244 6.04 1.68 16.51
N ASP A 245 5.77 0.36 16.56
CA ASP A 245 6.71 -0.65 17.03
C ASP A 245 7.98 -0.77 16.18
N ILE A 246 7.93 -0.36 14.90
CA ILE A 246 9.12 -0.27 14.05
C ILE A 246 10.03 0.84 14.58
N THR A 247 9.46 2.02 14.85
CA THR A 247 10.23 3.17 15.32
C THR A 247 10.71 3.03 16.77
N GLN A 248 9.99 2.26 17.59
CA GLN A 248 10.41 1.90 18.94
C GLN A 248 11.72 1.09 18.99
N GLN A 249 12.17 0.55 17.86
CA GLN A 249 13.46 -0.13 17.74
C GLN A 249 14.62 0.82 17.38
N GLY A 250 14.40 2.12 17.26
CA GLY A 250 15.36 3.08 16.71
C GLY A 250 16.69 3.15 17.46
N LEU A 251 16.70 3.00 18.78
CA LEU A 251 17.94 2.98 19.60
C LEU A 251 18.70 1.65 19.46
N GLU A 252 17.99 0.53 19.30
CA GLU A 252 18.59 -0.79 19.14
C GLU A 252 19.03 -1.03 17.69
N THR A 253 18.33 -0.42 16.74
CA THR A 253 18.56 -0.53 15.30
C THR A 253 18.72 0.87 14.70
N PRO A 254 19.89 1.51 14.82
CA PRO A 254 20.11 2.89 14.39
C PRO A 254 19.85 3.13 12.89
N SER A 255 19.89 2.08 12.06
CA SER A 255 19.54 2.17 10.64
C SER A 255 18.08 2.53 10.38
N LEU A 256 17.20 2.46 11.38
CA LEU A 256 15.81 2.91 11.30
C LEU A 256 15.65 4.42 11.46
N VAL A 257 16.70 5.12 11.95
CA VAL A 257 16.68 6.56 12.21
C VAL A 257 17.48 7.27 11.13
N ALA A 258 16.95 8.37 10.62
CA ALA A 258 17.64 9.21 9.64
C ALA A 258 18.84 9.97 10.28
N SER A 259 19.64 10.63 9.44
CA SER A 259 20.89 11.28 9.87
C SER A 259 20.69 12.44 10.85
N ASP A 260 19.48 12.97 10.97
CA ASP A 260 19.13 14.01 11.95
C ASP A 260 18.92 13.47 13.37
N GLY A 261 18.91 12.13 13.52
CA GLY A 261 18.73 11.47 14.80
C GLY A 261 17.28 11.52 15.33
N LEU A 262 16.29 11.85 14.48
CA LEU A 262 14.88 12.00 14.86
C LEU A 262 13.95 11.24 13.91
N HIS A 263 13.98 11.58 12.62
CA HIS A 263 13.01 11.09 11.65
C HIS A 263 13.32 9.66 11.20
N PRO A 264 12.33 8.93 10.67
CA PRO A 264 12.55 7.62 10.09
C PRO A 264 13.50 7.66 8.88
N SER A 265 14.38 6.68 8.79
CA SER A 265 15.25 6.51 7.62
C SER A 265 14.46 5.93 6.43
N GLU A 266 15.07 5.94 5.23
CA GLU A 266 14.57 5.20 4.07
C GLU A 266 14.24 3.73 4.41
N PHE A 267 15.08 3.08 5.21
CA PHE A 267 14.88 1.69 5.62
C PHE A 267 13.64 1.53 6.52
N ALA A 268 13.40 2.46 7.44
CA ALA A 268 12.19 2.46 8.26
C ALA A 268 10.95 2.67 7.38
N TYR A 269 11.00 3.60 6.42
CA TYR A 269 9.92 3.82 5.48
C TYR A 269 9.62 2.59 4.61
N THR A 270 10.65 1.83 4.20
CA THR A 270 10.43 0.54 3.52
C THR A 270 9.62 -0.41 4.40
N LYS A 271 9.91 -0.49 5.70
CA LYS A 271 9.12 -1.32 6.63
C LYS A 271 7.69 -0.81 6.85
N PHE A 272 7.47 0.51 6.80
CA PHE A 272 6.11 1.07 6.83
C PHE A 272 5.34 0.62 5.59
N VAL A 273 5.95 0.72 4.42
CA VAL A 273 5.34 0.32 3.15
C VAL A 273 5.03 -1.18 3.11
N GLU A 274 5.89 -2.04 3.66
CA GLU A 274 5.61 -3.48 3.78
C GLU A 274 4.28 -3.77 4.52
N ARG A 275 3.89 -2.91 5.48
CA ARG A 275 2.61 -3.05 6.21
C ARG A 275 1.43 -2.34 5.53
N ILE A 276 1.69 -1.23 4.83
CA ILE A 276 0.64 -0.45 4.16
C ILE A 276 0.23 -1.11 2.84
N LEU A 277 1.18 -1.66 2.08
CA LEU A 277 0.99 -2.18 0.72
C LEU A 277 -0.15 -3.21 0.59
N PRO A 278 -0.28 -4.23 1.45
CA PRO A 278 -1.37 -5.20 1.31
C PRO A 278 -2.77 -4.57 1.40
N LEU A 279 -2.91 -3.55 2.26
CA LEU A 279 -4.17 -2.80 2.35
C LEU A 279 -4.37 -1.87 1.16
N ALA A 280 -3.31 -1.22 0.70
CA ALA A 280 -3.38 -0.34 -0.47
C ALA A 280 -3.77 -1.12 -1.73
N LEU A 281 -3.20 -2.30 -1.95
CA LEU A 281 -3.58 -3.19 -3.06
C LEU A 281 -5.07 -3.55 -3.03
N ALA A 282 -5.59 -3.92 -1.86
CA ALA A 282 -7.00 -4.27 -1.69
C ALA A 282 -7.97 -3.10 -1.93
N LYS A 283 -7.47 -1.85 -2.00
CA LYS A 283 -8.29 -0.64 -2.16
C LYS A 283 -8.25 -0.08 -3.59
N VAL A 284 -7.22 -0.38 -4.35
CA VAL A 284 -7.07 0.09 -5.74
C VAL A 284 -7.47 -0.99 -6.76
N ASP A 285 -7.83 -2.21 -6.31
CA ASP A 285 -8.46 -3.25 -7.12
C ASP A 285 -9.95 -2.91 -7.35
#